data_53e05611c187639a4c398bc46c758a44
#
_entry.id   53e05611c187639a4c398bc46c758a44
#
_cell.length_a   1.000
_cell.length_b   1.000
_cell.length_c   1.000
_cell.angle_alpha   90.00
_cell.angle_beta   90.00
_cell.angle_gamma   90.00
#
_symmetry.space_group_name_H-M   'P 1'
#
loop_
_entity.id
_entity.type
_entity.pdbx_description
1 polymer ?
#
loop_
_entity_poly.entity_id
_entity_poly.type
_entity_poly.pdbx_seq_one_letter_code
_entity_poly.pdbx_strand_id
1 'polypeptide(L)'
;MDNELYKPEILIQRLTLIVLAIVLVVLVAIFSVHMIRVSDPYVKSVLSISGDPIQGQAIFQMNCAGCHGLQGDGSVGPSLQGVSKRKSRFGLIHQVTSGETPPMPQFQPSAEKMADLLSYLETL
;
A
#
# COMPACT_ATOMS: atom_id res chain seq x y z
N MET A 1 40.09 40.65 5.68
CA MET A 1 39.15 39.70 6.30
C MET A 1 38.08 39.47 5.23
N ASP A 2 37.67 38.25 4.95
CA ASP A 2 36.46 37.83 4.21
C ASP A 2 36.56 37.27 2.78
N ASN A 3 37.69 36.63 2.40
CA ASN A 3 37.70 35.85 1.14
C ASN A 3 37.65 34.31 1.34
N GLU A 4 37.50 33.83 2.56
CA GLU A 4 37.41 32.38 2.88
C GLU A 4 36.05 31.76 2.48
N LEU A 5 34.98 32.57 2.43
CA LEU A 5 33.63 32.09 2.09
C LEU A 5 33.39 31.92 0.60
N TYR A 6 34.28 32.42 -0.26
CA TYR A 6 34.14 32.44 -1.71
C TYR A 6 35.03 31.42 -2.43
N LYS A 7 35.64 30.47 -1.73
CA LYS A 7 36.32 29.36 -2.41
C LYS A 7 35.26 28.40 -2.95
N PRO A 8 35.18 28.22 -4.29
CA PRO A 8 34.14 27.38 -4.90
C PRO A 8 34.14 25.94 -4.35
N GLU A 9 35.31 25.46 -3.97
CA GLU A 9 35.46 24.10 -3.34
C GLU A 9 34.72 24.00 -2.02
N ILE A 10 34.80 25.00 -1.14
CA ILE A 10 34.12 25.02 0.15
C ILE A 10 32.61 25.14 -0.05
N LEU A 11 32.17 25.93 -1.01
CA LEU A 11 30.75 26.06 -1.35
C LEU A 11 30.19 24.74 -1.87
N ILE A 12 30.88 24.09 -2.80
CA ILE A 12 30.51 22.79 -3.35
C ILE A 12 30.44 21.75 -2.22
N GLN A 13 31.44 21.70 -1.36
CA GLN A 13 31.45 20.75 -0.22
C GLN A 13 30.26 20.97 0.71
N ARG A 14 29.96 22.22 1.07
CA ARG A 14 28.79 22.54 1.93
C ARG A 14 27.47 22.18 1.25
N LEU A 15 27.31 22.48 -0.03
CA LEU A 15 26.12 22.10 -0.79
C LEU A 15 25.97 20.59 -0.86
N THR A 16 27.04 19.86 -1.11
CA THR A 16 27.03 18.38 -1.10
C THR A 16 26.59 17.82 0.23
N LEU A 17 27.12 18.34 1.34
CA LEU A 17 26.74 17.90 2.68
C LEU A 17 25.27 18.21 2.99
N ILE A 18 24.75 19.37 2.56
CA ILE A 18 23.34 19.73 2.73
C ILE A 18 22.46 18.76 1.93
N VAL A 19 22.81 18.50 0.68
CA VAL A 19 22.05 17.56 -0.17
C VAL A 19 22.04 16.17 0.44
N LEU A 20 23.19 15.67 0.90
CA LEU A 20 23.28 14.37 1.59
C LEU A 20 22.42 14.32 2.87
N ALA A 21 22.43 15.39 3.65
CA ALA A 21 21.61 15.47 4.86
C ALA A 21 20.11 15.45 4.53
N ILE A 22 19.69 16.19 3.50
CA ILE A 22 18.29 16.20 3.03
C ILE A 22 17.88 14.79 2.56
N VAL A 23 18.71 14.15 1.74
CA VAL A 23 18.44 12.78 1.25
C VAL A 23 18.29 11.81 2.42
N LEU A 24 19.19 11.88 3.40
CA LEU A 24 19.11 11.03 4.59
C LEU A 24 17.82 11.25 5.38
N VAL A 25 17.43 12.50 5.62
CA VAL A 25 16.17 12.84 6.31
C VAL A 25 14.96 12.29 5.55
N VAL A 26 14.92 12.45 4.23
CA VAL A 26 13.83 11.91 3.38
C VAL A 26 13.77 10.38 3.47
N LEU A 27 14.91 9.70 3.39
CA LEU A 27 14.96 8.23 3.51
C LEU A 27 14.48 7.75 4.88
N VAL A 28 14.90 8.41 5.96
CA VAL A 28 14.43 8.10 7.32
C VAL A 28 12.93 8.33 7.46
N ALA A 29 12.40 9.42 6.90
CA ALA A 29 10.98 9.72 6.93
C ALA A 29 10.17 8.65 6.16
N ILE A 30 10.59 8.28 4.96
CA ILE A 30 9.95 7.23 4.15
C ILE A 30 9.98 5.89 4.91
N PHE A 31 11.13 5.52 5.48
CA PHE A 31 11.28 4.30 6.25
C PHE A 31 10.37 4.28 7.49
N SER A 32 10.30 5.40 8.23
CA SER A 32 9.46 5.53 9.41
C SER A 32 7.97 5.38 9.07
N VAL A 33 7.51 6.06 8.00
CA VAL A 33 6.11 5.94 7.52
C VAL A 33 5.82 4.51 7.10
N HIS A 34 6.75 3.86 6.40
CA HIS A 34 6.61 2.46 6.00
C HIS A 34 6.48 1.53 7.20
N MET A 35 7.33 1.70 8.22
CA MET A 35 7.31 0.91 9.44
C MET A 35 6.01 1.09 10.24
N ILE A 36 5.49 2.32 10.33
CA ILE A 36 4.21 2.60 11.00
C ILE A 36 3.06 1.89 10.27
N ARG A 37 2.99 1.99 8.96
CA ARG A 37 1.93 1.35 8.16
C ARG A 37 1.94 -0.18 8.27
N VAL A 38 3.11 -0.80 8.19
CA VAL A 38 3.26 -2.27 8.33
C VAL A 38 3.01 -2.74 9.77
N SER A 39 3.09 -1.83 10.74
CA SER A 39 2.85 -2.13 12.16
C SER A 39 1.38 -2.06 12.58
N ASP A 40 0.46 -1.75 11.65
CA ASP A 40 -0.98 -1.73 11.94
C ASP A 40 -1.43 -3.10 12.49
N PRO A 41 -2.03 -3.14 13.70
CA PRO A 41 -2.47 -4.39 14.33
C PRO A 41 -3.49 -5.17 13.49
N TYR A 42 -4.37 -4.46 12.78
CA TYR A 42 -5.35 -5.08 11.89
C TYR A 42 -4.64 -5.80 10.72
N VAL A 43 -3.72 -5.12 10.05
CA VAL A 43 -2.94 -5.70 8.94
C VAL A 43 -2.15 -6.92 9.40
N LYS A 44 -1.48 -6.83 10.56
CA LYS A 44 -0.76 -7.97 11.14
C LYS A 44 -1.68 -9.14 11.43
N SER A 45 -2.86 -8.88 11.98
CA SER A 45 -3.87 -9.90 12.25
C SER A 45 -4.31 -10.58 10.94
N VAL A 46 -4.68 -9.81 9.92
CA VAL A 46 -5.07 -10.36 8.61
C VAL A 46 -3.96 -11.22 8.01
N LEU A 47 -2.72 -10.73 8.01
CA LEU A 47 -1.58 -11.43 7.40
C LEU A 47 -1.16 -12.69 8.16
N SER A 48 -1.55 -12.84 9.42
CA SER A 48 -1.27 -14.03 10.23
C SER A 48 -2.28 -15.16 10.02
N ILE A 49 -3.43 -14.87 9.38
CA ILE A 49 -4.51 -15.82 9.15
C ILE A 49 -4.37 -16.43 7.75
N SER A 50 -4.51 -17.76 7.67
CA SER A 50 -4.68 -18.43 6.38
C SER A 50 -6.14 -18.34 5.97
N GLY A 51 -6.44 -17.52 4.96
CA GLY A 51 -7.80 -17.30 4.46
C GLY A 51 -8.30 -18.46 3.58
N ASP A 52 -9.63 -18.58 3.51
CA ASP A 52 -10.33 -19.50 2.62
C ASP A 52 -10.79 -18.78 1.34
N PRO A 53 -10.25 -19.11 0.15
CA PRO A 53 -10.63 -18.45 -1.09
C PRO A 53 -12.10 -18.66 -1.49
N ILE A 54 -12.76 -19.75 -1.02
CA ILE A 54 -14.18 -20.01 -1.30
C ILE A 54 -15.03 -18.99 -0.53
N GLN A 55 -14.73 -18.78 0.75
CA GLN A 55 -15.39 -17.74 1.55
C GLN A 55 -15.06 -16.35 1.00
N GLY A 56 -13.82 -16.15 0.59
CA GLY A 56 -13.37 -14.91 -0.05
C GLY A 56 -14.12 -14.57 -1.32
N GLN A 57 -14.42 -15.58 -2.16
CA GLN A 57 -15.25 -15.41 -3.35
C GLN A 57 -16.67 -14.94 -2.99
N ALA A 58 -17.29 -15.53 -1.99
CA ALA A 58 -18.62 -15.12 -1.54
C ALA A 58 -18.62 -13.66 -1.04
N ILE A 59 -17.60 -13.27 -0.26
CA ILE A 59 -17.43 -11.88 0.19
C ILE A 59 -17.24 -10.94 -0.99
N PHE A 60 -16.42 -11.30 -1.97
CA PHE A 60 -16.18 -10.55 -3.19
C PHE A 60 -17.46 -10.33 -3.98
N GLN A 61 -18.25 -11.38 -4.20
CA GLN A 61 -19.50 -11.30 -4.96
C GLN A 61 -20.53 -10.38 -4.30
N MET A 62 -20.59 -10.37 -2.98
CA MET A 62 -21.51 -9.51 -2.23
C MET A 62 -21.10 -8.04 -2.19
N ASN A 63 -19.80 -7.74 -2.17
CA ASN A 63 -19.30 -6.39 -1.88
C ASN A 63 -18.53 -5.73 -3.03
N CYS A 64 -17.94 -6.50 -3.93
CA CYS A 64 -16.97 -5.99 -4.91
C CYS A 64 -17.41 -6.21 -6.36
N ALA A 65 -18.13 -7.30 -6.63
CA ALA A 65 -18.49 -7.72 -7.98
C ALA A 65 -19.38 -6.71 -8.74
N GLY A 66 -20.20 -5.93 -8.03
CA GLY A 66 -21.03 -4.89 -8.66
C GLY A 66 -20.22 -3.85 -9.44
N CYS A 67 -18.98 -3.57 -9.00
CA CYS A 67 -18.08 -2.64 -9.67
C CYS A 67 -16.97 -3.34 -10.45
N HIS A 68 -16.47 -4.47 -9.95
CA HIS A 68 -15.30 -5.14 -10.53
C HIS A 68 -15.63 -6.33 -11.43
N GLY A 69 -16.92 -6.66 -11.64
CA GLY A 69 -17.36 -7.84 -12.38
C GLY A 69 -17.40 -9.10 -11.51
N LEU A 70 -18.27 -10.04 -11.87
CA LEU A 70 -18.48 -11.29 -11.11
C LEU A 70 -17.21 -12.15 -11.00
N GLN A 71 -16.34 -12.05 -11.98
CA GLN A 71 -15.06 -12.77 -12.06
C GLN A 71 -13.85 -11.85 -11.82
N GLY A 72 -14.09 -10.60 -11.36
CA GLY A 72 -13.02 -9.61 -11.23
C GLY A 72 -12.42 -9.14 -12.56
N ASP A 73 -13.17 -9.28 -13.64
CA ASP A 73 -12.79 -8.92 -15.01
C ASP A 73 -12.93 -7.42 -15.32
N GLY A 74 -13.55 -6.67 -14.40
CA GLY A 74 -13.77 -5.23 -14.51
C GLY A 74 -15.17 -4.90 -15.04
N SER A 75 -15.65 -3.72 -14.67
CA SER A 75 -16.90 -3.11 -15.15
C SER A 75 -16.82 -1.60 -14.90
N VAL A 76 -17.52 -1.06 -13.89
CA VAL A 76 -17.36 0.32 -13.42
C VAL A 76 -15.97 0.53 -12.81
N GLY A 77 -15.51 -0.44 -12.02
CA GLY A 77 -14.16 -0.51 -11.49
C GLY A 77 -13.20 -1.26 -12.42
N PRO A 78 -11.90 -1.14 -12.22
CA PRO A 78 -10.89 -1.82 -13.05
C PRO A 78 -10.91 -3.33 -12.87
N SER A 79 -10.36 -4.06 -13.85
CA SER A 79 -10.09 -5.48 -13.74
C SER A 79 -9.12 -5.78 -12.59
N LEU A 80 -9.43 -6.80 -11.81
CA LEU A 80 -8.61 -7.34 -10.73
C LEU A 80 -7.83 -8.60 -11.13
N GLN A 81 -7.93 -9.00 -12.40
CA GLN A 81 -7.17 -10.14 -12.92
C GLN A 81 -5.67 -9.92 -12.74
N GLY A 82 -4.99 -10.87 -12.10
CA GLY A 82 -3.57 -10.78 -11.78
C GLY A 82 -3.22 -9.64 -10.79
N VAL A 83 -4.16 -9.19 -9.97
CA VAL A 83 -3.95 -8.06 -9.05
C VAL A 83 -2.83 -8.33 -8.04
N SER A 84 -2.68 -9.56 -7.59
CA SER A 84 -1.62 -10.01 -6.67
C SER A 84 -0.20 -9.90 -7.26
N LYS A 85 -0.07 -9.85 -8.59
CA LYS A 85 1.20 -9.62 -9.28
C LYS A 85 1.56 -8.12 -9.35
N ARG A 86 0.58 -7.23 -9.18
CA ARG A 86 0.74 -5.78 -9.29
C ARG A 86 0.73 -5.06 -7.93
N LYS A 87 0.10 -5.65 -6.92
CA LYS A 87 0.00 -5.09 -5.57
C LYS A 87 0.40 -6.14 -4.53
N SER A 88 1.14 -5.72 -3.52
CA SER A 88 1.45 -6.55 -2.37
C SER A 88 0.19 -6.83 -1.54
N ARG A 89 0.22 -7.88 -0.70
CA ARG A 89 -0.87 -8.19 0.24
C ARG A 89 -1.24 -6.98 1.10
N PHE A 90 -0.25 -6.29 1.65
CA PHE A 90 -0.44 -5.03 2.36
C PHE A 90 -1.17 -3.99 1.50
N GLY A 91 -0.73 -3.80 0.25
CA GLY A 91 -1.32 -2.83 -0.68
C GLY A 91 -2.78 -3.16 -1.03
N LEU A 92 -3.15 -4.45 -1.10
CA LEU A 92 -4.53 -4.89 -1.31
C LEU A 92 -5.39 -4.60 -0.09
N ILE A 93 -4.92 -4.94 1.11
CA ILE A 93 -5.62 -4.62 2.37
C ILE A 93 -5.83 -3.11 2.47
N HIS A 94 -4.79 -2.32 2.27
CA HIS A 94 -4.87 -0.86 2.35
C HIS A 94 -5.85 -0.28 1.32
N GLN A 95 -5.82 -0.75 0.07
CA GLN A 95 -6.75 -0.30 -0.98
C GLN A 95 -8.21 -0.51 -0.61
N VAL A 96 -8.51 -1.67 0.00
CA VAL A 96 -9.87 -2.03 0.38
C VAL A 96 -10.34 -1.28 1.63
N THR A 97 -9.44 -1.05 2.59
CA THR A 97 -9.78 -0.49 3.91
C THR A 97 -9.65 1.03 4.01
N SER A 98 -8.92 1.68 3.12
CA SER A 98 -8.61 3.12 3.25
C SER A 98 -9.71 4.05 2.75
N GLY A 99 -10.43 3.66 1.70
CA GLY A 99 -11.36 4.56 1.02
C GLY A 99 -10.68 5.73 0.28
N GLU A 100 -9.37 5.66 0.06
CA GLU A 100 -8.57 6.75 -0.56
C GLU A 100 -8.78 6.89 -2.07
N THR A 101 -9.52 5.97 -2.69
CA THR A 101 -9.71 5.94 -4.15
C THR A 101 -11.20 5.99 -4.50
N PRO A 102 -11.88 7.14 -4.36
CA PRO A 102 -13.26 7.30 -4.78
C PRO A 102 -13.42 7.00 -6.28
N PRO A 103 -14.54 6.42 -6.73
CA PRO A 103 -15.76 6.07 -6.00
C PRO A 103 -15.72 4.72 -5.25
N MET A 104 -14.58 4.03 -5.16
CA MET A 104 -14.47 2.79 -4.41
C MET A 104 -14.75 3.05 -2.92
N PRO A 105 -15.77 2.41 -2.32
CA PRO A 105 -16.09 2.63 -0.92
C PRO A 105 -15.06 1.97 -0.01
N GLN A 106 -14.92 2.52 1.20
CA GLN A 106 -14.17 1.87 2.28
C GLN A 106 -14.88 0.60 2.72
N PHE A 107 -14.12 -0.50 2.84
CA PHE A 107 -14.63 -1.78 3.36
C PHE A 107 -13.63 -2.37 4.35
N GLN A 108 -14.03 -2.49 5.61
CA GLN A 108 -13.18 -3.00 6.70
C GLN A 108 -13.90 -4.10 7.46
N PRO A 109 -13.90 -5.35 6.97
CA PRO A 109 -14.47 -6.51 7.66
C PRO A 109 -13.57 -6.96 8.82
N SER A 110 -13.97 -8.03 9.52
CA SER A 110 -13.10 -8.70 10.49
C SER A 110 -11.80 -9.19 9.80
N ALA A 111 -10.75 -9.43 10.60
CA ALA A 111 -9.47 -9.89 10.07
C ALA A 111 -9.59 -11.23 9.32
N GLU A 112 -10.45 -12.15 9.80
CA GLU A 112 -10.71 -13.43 9.13
C GLU A 112 -11.34 -13.22 7.75
N LYS A 113 -12.38 -12.42 7.66
CA LYS A 113 -13.07 -12.13 6.39
C LYS A 113 -12.17 -11.41 5.40
N MET A 114 -11.29 -10.52 5.89
CA MET A 114 -10.30 -9.88 5.04
C MET A 114 -9.24 -10.87 4.55
N ALA A 115 -8.80 -11.81 5.39
CA ALA A 115 -7.89 -12.88 5.00
C ALA A 115 -8.50 -13.78 3.92
N ASP A 116 -9.80 -14.14 4.07
CA ASP A 116 -10.54 -14.90 3.07
C ASP A 116 -10.63 -14.14 1.74
N LEU A 117 -11.02 -12.87 1.78
CA LEU A 117 -11.08 -12.01 0.59
C LEU A 117 -9.72 -11.90 -0.10
N LEU A 118 -8.66 -11.70 0.68
CA LEU A 118 -7.29 -11.61 0.17
C LEU A 118 -6.87 -12.90 -0.53
N SER A 119 -7.18 -14.05 0.06
CA SER A 119 -6.91 -15.37 -0.55
C SER A 119 -7.63 -15.53 -1.88
N TYR A 120 -8.88 -15.07 -2.01
CA TYR A 120 -9.60 -15.09 -3.28
C TYR A 120 -8.97 -14.15 -4.32
N LEU A 121 -8.64 -12.91 -3.93
CA LEU A 121 -8.00 -11.95 -4.84
C LEU A 121 -6.65 -12.44 -5.39
N GLU A 122 -5.97 -13.31 -4.65
CA GLU A 122 -4.73 -13.96 -5.08
C GLU A 122 -4.97 -15.05 -6.14
N THR A 123 -6.20 -15.52 -6.31
CA THR A 123 -6.56 -16.50 -7.35
C THR A 123 -6.93 -15.87 -8.68
N LEU A 124 -7.21 -14.56 -8.67
CA LEU A 124 -7.55 -13.80 -9.88
C LEU A 124 -6.28 -13.47 -10.69
#